data_795054c7738d98797f44f4728e5b6234
#
_entry.id   795054c7738d98797f44f4728e5b6234
#
_cell.length_a   1.000
_cell.length_b   1.000
_cell.length_c   1.000
_cell.angle_alpha   90.00
_cell.angle_beta   90.00
_cell.angle_gamma   90.00
#
_symmetry.space_group_name_H-M   'P 1'
#
loop_
_entity.id
_entity.type
_entity.pdbx_description
1 polymer ?
#
loop_
_entity_poly.entity_id
_entity_poly.type
_entity_poly.pdbx_seq_one_letter_code
_entity_poly.pdbx_strand_id
1 'polypeptide(L)'
;NKDVEFVMEGEDTEVDKSIVDSLQDPLMHLVRNCMDHGIEEHVEERTAEGKPAKGTLKLTAQNASGEVIITVSDDGAGIDPEKIMNKARKQGILTKPESEYTEKEIQNLILLPGFSTNDTVTEFSGRGVGMDVVKANVEKCGGSIIVDSKKGEGTTFIIKIPLTLAIIDGMETVSYTHLTLPTNSLV
;
A
#
# COMPACT_ATOMS: atom_id res chain seq x y z
N ASN A 1 -3.39 -6.07 -23.83
CA ASN A 1 -1.96 -5.81 -23.60
C ASN A 1 -1.77 -4.30 -23.44
N LYS A 2 -1.58 -3.85 -22.19
CA LYS A 2 -1.23 -2.45 -21.88
C LYS A 2 0.26 -2.26 -22.11
N ASP A 3 0.66 -1.20 -22.78
CA ASP A 3 2.07 -0.81 -22.91
C ASP A 3 2.45 0.09 -21.73
N VAL A 4 3.30 -0.40 -20.85
CA VAL A 4 3.66 0.29 -19.59
C VAL A 4 5.17 0.30 -19.43
N GLU A 5 5.71 1.46 -19.12
CA GLU A 5 7.09 1.63 -18.69
C GLU A 5 7.18 1.47 -17.18
N PHE A 6 8.07 0.59 -16.74
CA PHE A 6 8.35 0.41 -15.32
C PHE A 6 9.65 1.12 -14.95
N VAL A 7 9.55 2.06 -14.01
CA VAL A 7 10.67 2.88 -13.53
C VAL A 7 10.93 2.55 -12.06
N MET A 8 12.19 2.27 -11.72
CA MET A 8 12.63 2.09 -10.34
C MET A 8 13.63 3.18 -9.96
N GLU A 9 13.50 3.70 -8.72
CA GLU A 9 14.41 4.67 -8.14
C GLU A 9 14.72 4.31 -6.68
N GLY A 10 15.96 4.53 -6.27
CA GLY A 10 16.40 4.24 -4.91
C GLY A 10 16.76 2.76 -4.69
N GLU A 11 17.27 2.09 -5.72
CA GLU A 11 17.71 0.69 -5.66
C GLU A 11 18.81 0.42 -4.63
N ASP A 12 19.56 1.46 -4.26
CA ASP A 12 20.64 1.45 -3.26
C ASP A 12 20.14 1.77 -1.84
N THR A 13 18.83 1.91 -1.64
CA THR A 13 18.25 2.15 -0.31
C THR A 13 18.41 0.94 0.58
N GLU A 14 19.14 1.09 1.66
CA GLU A 14 19.34 0.02 2.64
C GLU A 14 18.07 -0.19 3.47
N VAL A 15 17.56 -1.42 3.47
CA VAL A 15 16.38 -1.85 4.21
C VAL A 15 16.70 -3.20 4.86
N ASP A 16 16.22 -3.40 6.09
CA ASP A 16 16.35 -4.70 6.76
C ASP A 16 15.71 -5.82 5.93
N LYS A 17 16.41 -6.96 5.85
CA LYS A 17 15.94 -8.10 5.06
C LYS A 17 14.56 -8.58 5.49
N SER A 18 14.26 -8.58 6.78
CA SER A 18 12.94 -9.01 7.29
C SER A 18 11.80 -8.13 6.80
N ILE A 19 12.06 -6.83 6.66
CA ILE A 19 11.12 -5.85 6.09
C ILE A 19 10.93 -6.13 4.59
N VAL A 20 12.03 -6.36 3.87
CA VAL A 20 11.96 -6.69 2.43
C VAL A 20 11.14 -7.94 2.20
N ASP A 21 11.41 -9.01 2.95
CA ASP A 21 10.70 -10.28 2.84
C ASP A 21 9.18 -10.13 3.15
N SER A 22 8.84 -9.27 4.12
CA SER A 22 7.44 -9.00 4.51
C SER A 22 6.69 -8.13 3.52
N LEU A 23 7.39 -7.26 2.79
CA LEU A 23 6.80 -6.31 1.85
C LEU A 23 6.74 -6.82 0.42
N GLN A 24 7.43 -7.89 0.07
CA GLN A 24 7.50 -8.40 -1.29
C GLN A 24 6.10 -8.66 -1.87
N ASP A 25 5.28 -9.45 -1.18
CA ASP A 25 3.92 -9.76 -1.63
C ASP A 25 3.00 -8.53 -1.66
N PRO A 26 2.97 -7.67 -0.63
CA PRO A 26 2.27 -6.38 -0.67
C PRO A 26 2.65 -5.50 -1.86
N LEU A 27 3.95 -5.31 -2.12
CA LEU A 27 4.42 -4.48 -3.24
C LEU A 27 4.02 -5.08 -4.59
N MET A 28 4.17 -6.40 -4.76
CA MET A 28 3.72 -7.08 -5.99
C MET A 28 2.22 -6.92 -6.21
N HIS A 29 1.42 -6.93 -5.13
CA HIS A 29 -0.01 -6.69 -5.23
C HIS A 29 -0.34 -5.25 -5.64
N LEU A 30 0.36 -4.25 -5.09
CA LEU A 30 0.21 -2.84 -5.48
C LEU A 30 0.58 -2.62 -6.95
N VAL A 31 1.73 -3.16 -7.38
CA VAL A 31 2.17 -3.11 -8.78
C VAL A 31 1.10 -3.71 -9.70
N ARG A 32 0.56 -4.86 -9.35
CA ARG A 32 -0.51 -5.50 -10.12
C ARG A 32 -1.77 -4.63 -10.17
N ASN A 33 -2.18 -4.05 -9.05
CA ASN A 33 -3.35 -3.15 -9.02
C ASN A 33 -3.16 -1.93 -9.92
N CYS A 34 -1.99 -1.31 -9.91
CA CYS A 34 -1.67 -0.21 -10.81
C CYS A 34 -1.75 -0.66 -12.28
N MET A 35 -1.20 -1.83 -12.61
CA MET A 35 -1.25 -2.38 -13.97
C MET A 35 -2.67 -2.72 -14.43
N ASP A 36 -3.42 -3.41 -13.59
CA ASP A 36 -4.72 -3.96 -13.97
C ASP A 36 -5.83 -2.90 -13.93
N HIS A 37 -5.79 -2.03 -12.91
CA HIS A 37 -6.88 -1.11 -12.59
C HIS A 37 -6.49 0.37 -12.67
N GLY A 38 -5.21 0.71 -12.45
CA GLY A 38 -4.73 2.08 -12.50
C GLY A 38 -4.61 2.60 -13.93
N ILE A 39 -3.80 1.91 -14.74
CA ILE A 39 -3.58 2.29 -16.15
C ILE A 39 -4.84 2.01 -16.99
N GLU A 40 -5.16 2.92 -17.87
CA GLU A 40 -6.28 2.80 -18.81
C GLU A 40 -6.15 1.54 -19.70
N GLU A 41 -7.26 0.93 -20.04
CA GLU A 41 -7.27 -0.30 -20.85
C GLU A 41 -6.95 -0.02 -22.32
N HIS A 42 -7.41 1.13 -22.81
CA HIS A 42 -7.22 1.53 -24.20
C HIS A 42 -6.34 2.76 -24.33
N VAL A 43 -5.41 2.73 -25.27
CA VAL A 43 -4.47 3.84 -25.56
C VAL A 43 -5.23 5.11 -25.95
N GLU A 44 -6.37 4.96 -26.63
CA GLU A 44 -7.20 6.07 -27.06
C GLU A 44 -7.77 6.86 -25.90
N GLU A 45 -8.07 6.24 -24.76
CA GLU A 45 -8.54 6.90 -23.54
C GLU A 45 -7.46 7.81 -23.00
N ARG A 46 -6.21 7.32 -22.92
CA ARG A 46 -5.05 8.10 -22.44
C ARG A 46 -4.75 9.29 -23.33
N THR A 47 -4.70 9.07 -24.64
CA THR A 47 -4.38 10.12 -25.62
C THR A 47 -5.47 11.17 -25.72
N ALA A 48 -6.73 10.80 -25.51
CA ALA A 48 -7.85 11.76 -25.42
C ALA A 48 -7.72 12.72 -24.22
N GLU A 49 -7.09 12.25 -23.13
CA GLU A 49 -6.78 13.07 -21.95
C GLU A 49 -5.44 13.82 -22.07
N GLY A 50 -4.76 13.71 -23.21
CA GLY A 50 -3.46 14.37 -23.45
C GLY A 50 -2.27 13.66 -22.82
N LYS A 51 -2.44 12.40 -22.39
CA LYS A 51 -1.37 11.57 -21.82
C LYS A 51 -0.55 10.87 -22.91
N PRO A 52 0.69 10.46 -22.61
CA PRO A 52 1.46 9.58 -23.49
C PRO A 52 0.70 8.26 -23.73
N ALA A 53 0.86 7.69 -24.93
CA ALA A 53 0.29 6.39 -25.27
C ALA A 53 0.75 5.27 -24.33
N LYS A 54 2.01 5.34 -23.91
CA LYS A 54 2.63 4.42 -22.96
C LYS A 54 2.35 4.88 -21.54
N GLY A 55 1.82 4.00 -20.68
CA GLY A 55 1.64 4.25 -19.27
C GLY A 55 2.95 4.19 -18.50
N THR A 56 3.03 4.84 -17.35
CA THR A 56 4.19 4.79 -16.46
C THR A 56 3.79 4.23 -15.12
N LEU A 57 4.54 3.22 -14.68
CA LEU A 57 4.48 2.66 -13.34
C LEU A 57 5.83 2.90 -12.66
N LYS A 58 5.81 3.54 -11.49
CA LYS A 58 7.03 3.91 -10.78
C LYS A 58 7.06 3.32 -9.38
N LEU A 59 8.18 2.68 -9.05
CA LEU A 59 8.50 2.19 -7.71
C LEU A 59 9.69 2.99 -7.18
N THR A 60 9.53 3.61 -6.01
CA THR A 60 10.63 4.35 -5.38
C THR A 60 10.87 3.87 -3.96
N ALA A 61 12.11 3.94 -3.51
CA ALA A 61 12.47 3.74 -2.11
C ALA A 61 13.47 4.81 -1.67
N GLN A 62 13.30 5.33 -0.47
CA GLN A 62 14.24 6.29 0.11
C GLN A 62 14.23 6.24 1.64
N ASN A 63 15.35 6.56 2.24
CA ASN A 63 15.47 6.79 3.68
C ASN A 63 15.29 8.27 3.96
N ALA A 64 14.32 8.61 4.80
CA ALA A 64 14.07 9.99 5.20
C ALA A 64 13.57 10.06 6.66
N SER A 65 14.19 10.91 7.45
CA SER A 65 13.74 11.21 8.83
C SER A 65 13.58 9.97 9.73
N GLY A 66 14.44 8.96 9.56
CA GLY A 66 14.38 7.73 10.38
C GLY A 66 13.30 6.73 9.91
N GLU A 67 12.77 6.92 8.72
CA GLU A 67 11.81 6.02 8.07
C GLU A 67 12.31 5.58 6.69
N VAL A 68 11.92 4.38 6.29
CA VAL A 68 11.96 3.96 4.89
C VAL A 68 10.63 4.37 4.27
N ILE A 69 10.67 5.13 3.19
CA ILE A 69 9.50 5.54 2.42
C ILE A 69 9.54 4.81 1.08
N ILE A 70 8.53 4.00 0.82
CA ILE A 70 8.37 3.25 -0.43
C ILE A 70 7.11 3.75 -1.11
N THR A 71 7.21 4.12 -2.39
CA THR A 71 6.05 4.52 -3.18
C THR A 71 5.86 3.63 -4.39
N VAL A 72 4.60 3.30 -4.67
CA VAL A 72 4.18 2.68 -5.93
C VAL A 72 3.18 3.62 -6.57
N SER A 73 3.46 4.11 -7.76
CA SER A 73 2.62 5.08 -8.45
C SER A 73 2.40 4.73 -9.90
N ASP A 74 1.23 5.09 -10.40
CA ASP A 74 0.88 5.04 -11.82
C ASP A 74 0.40 6.43 -12.30
N ASP A 75 0.47 6.64 -13.61
CA ASP A 75 -0.06 7.81 -14.30
C ASP A 75 -1.41 7.52 -14.99
N GLY A 76 -2.15 6.57 -14.44
CA GLY A 76 -3.39 6.10 -15.01
C GLY A 76 -4.62 6.97 -14.73
N ALA A 77 -5.80 6.36 -14.76
CA ALA A 77 -7.07 7.08 -14.62
C ALA A 77 -7.31 7.70 -13.23
N GLY A 78 -6.54 7.26 -12.23
CA GLY A 78 -6.77 7.66 -10.84
C GLY A 78 -8.04 7.03 -10.24
N ILE A 79 -8.29 7.33 -8.98
CA ILE A 79 -9.46 6.86 -8.25
C ILE A 79 -10.58 7.89 -8.37
N ASP A 80 -11.78 7.43 -8.68
CA ASP A 80 -12.99 8.25 -8.69
C ASP A 80 -13.60 8.26 -7.28
N PRO A 81 -13.56 9.40 -6.55
CA PRO A 81 -14.09 9.49 -5.20
C PRO A 81 -15.59 9.19 -5.10
N GLU A 82 -16.36 9.52 -6.13
CA GLU A 82 -17.81 9.27 -6.14
C GLU A 82 -18.10 7.75 -6.18
N LYS A 83 -17.34 7.01 -6.98
CA LYS A 83 -17.48 5.54 -7.04
C LYS A 83 -17.14 4.90 -5.69
N ILE A 84 -16.06 5.37 -5.04
CA ILE A 84 -15.66 4.88 -3.71
C ILE A 84 -16.75 5.19 -2.68
N MET A 85 -17.24 6.44 -2.64
CA MET A 85 -18.28 6.86 -1.71
C MET A 85 -19.58 6.06 -1.90
N ASN A 86 -20.02 5.87 -3.15
CA ASN A 86 -21.20 5.08 -3.47
C ASN A 86 -21.08 3.63 -2.98
N LYS A 87 -19.91 3.03 -3.16
CA LYS A 87 -19.64 1.67 -2.69
C LYS A 87 -19.61 1.59 -1.15
N ALA A 88 -18.92 2.52 -0.50
CA ALA A 88 -18.85 2.63 0.94
C ALA A 88 -20.24 2.77 1.57
N ARG A 89 -21.12 3.58 0.95
CA ARG A 89 -22.52 3.74 1.35
C ARG A 89 -23.27 2.41 1.24
N LYS A 90 -23.15 1.70 0.12
CA LYS A 90 -23.81 0.40 -0.08
C LYS A 90 -23.35 -0.65 0.91
N GLN A 91 -22.10 -0.61 1.31
CA GLN A 91 -21.50 -1.53 2.27
C GLN A 91 -21.76 -1.13 3.73
N GLY A 92 -22.28 0.07 3.98
CA GLY A 92 -22.58 0.56 5.33
C GLY A 92 -21.34 0.79 6.20
N ILE A 93 -20.19 1.09 5.58
CA ILE A 93 -18.90 1.28 6.28
C ILE A 93 -18.60 2.72 6.65
N LEU A 94 -19.47 3.67 6.28
CA LEU A 94 -19.30 5.06 6.64
C LEU A 94 -19.53 5.26 8.13
N THR A 95 -18.62 5.96 8.80
CA THR A 95 -18.64 6.20 10.26
C THR A 95 -19.12 7.62 10.62
N LYS A 96 -19.26 8.47 9.62
CA LYS A 96 -19.72 9.87 9.74
C LYS A 96 -20.55 10.28 8.52
N PRO A 97 -21.24 11.42 8.55
CA PRO A 97 -21.96 11.95 7.39
C PRO A 97 -21.05 12.12 6.17
N GLU A 98 -21.56 11.83 4.98
CA GLU A 98 -20.78 11.90 3.73
C GLU A 98 -20.14 13.28 3.49
N SER A 99 -20.85 14.34 3.85
CA SER A 99 -20.39 15.74 3.73
C SER A 99 -19.16 16.07 4.58
N GLU A 100 -18.84 15.24 5.56
CA GLU A 100 -17.70 15.43 6.46
C GLU A 100 -16.43 14.67 6.00
N TYR A 101 -16.53 13.87 4.92
CA TYR A 101 -15.39 13.19 4.35
C TYR A 101 -14.59 14.10 3.44
N THR A 102 -13.29 14.21 3.70
CA THR A 102 -12.36 14.82 2.75
C THR A 102 -12.07 13.85 1.58
N GLU A 103 -11.62 14.36 0.45
CA GLU A 103 -11.26 13.53 -0.70
C GLU A 103 -10.20 12.48 -0.35
N LYS A 104 -9.20 12.84 0.45
CA LYS A 104 -8.18 11.91 0.93
C LYS A 104 -8.76 10.81 1.83
N GLU A 105 -9.69 11.13 2.71
CA GLU A 105 -10.37 10.14 3.54
C GLU A 105 -11.19 9.17 2.68
N ILE A 106 -11.86 9.66 1.64
CA ILE A 106 -12.61 8.82 0.71
C ILE A 106 -11.68 7.84 -0.01
N GLN A 107 -10.57 8.33 -0.55
CA GLN A 107 -9.59 7.49 -1.23
C GLN A 107 -9.05 6.38 -0.32
N ASN A 108 -8.79 6.69 0.94
CA ASN A 108 -8.26 5.73 1.92
C ASN A 108 -9.30 4.71 2.40
N LEU A 109 -10.59 4.86 2.08
CA LEU A 109 -11.61 3.84 2.34
C LEU A 109 -11.32 2.51 1.61
N ILE A 110 -10.59 2.54 0.51
CA ILE A 110 -10.19 1.31 -0.22
C ILE A 110 -9.28 0.39 0.60
N LEU A 111 -8.64 0.91 1.65
CA LEU A 111 -7.77 0.16 2.57
C LEU A 111 -8.54 -0.53 3.69
N LEU A 112 -9.85 -0.29 3.83
CA LEU A 112 -10.65 -0.89 4.88
C LEU A 112 -10.92 -2.38 4.59
N PRO A 113 -11.02 -3.20 5.64
CA PRO A 113 -11.34 -4.61 5.51
C PRO A 113 -12.62 -4.86 4.71
N GLY A 114 -12.55 -5.77 3.75
CA GLY A 114 -13.69 -6.12 2.90
C GLY A 114 -14.05 -5.10 1.83
N PHE A 115 -13.33 -3.98 1.73
CA PHE A 115 -13.52 -3.03 0.66
C PHE A 115 -12.76 -3.49 -0.59
N SER A 116 -13.49 -3.99 -1.60
CA SER A 116 -12.93 -4.30 -2.93
C SER A 116 -13.59 -3.39 -3.97
N THR A 117 -12.81 -2.81 -4.86
CA THR A 117 -13.34 -1.97 -5.96
C THR A 117 -14.01 -2.79 -7.06
N ASN A 118 -13.73 -4.08 -7.15
CA ASN A 118 -14.35 -4.99 -8.12
C ASN A 118 -15.42 -5.86 -7.48
N ASP A 119 -16.58 -5.90 -8.12
CA ASP A 119 -17.70 -6.79 -7.75
C ASP A 119 -17.47 -8.25 -8.23
N THR A 120 -16.43 -8.50 -9.02
CA THR A 120 -16.06 -9.83 -9.50
C THR A 120 -14.80 -10.31 -8.79
N VAL A 121 -14.96 -11.36 -8.01
CA VAL A 121 -13.84 -12.20 -7.57
C VAL A 121 -13.26 -12.84 -8.82
N THR A 122 -12.19 -12.27 -9.37
CA THR A 122 -11.48 -12.93 -10.45
C THR A 122 -10.77 -14.16 -9.86
N GLU A 123 -11.07 -15.35 -10.38
CA GLU A 123 -10.52 -16.64 -9.96
C GLU A 123 -8.98 -16.71 -10.00
N PHE A 124 -8.32 -15.73 -10.59
CA PHE A 124 -6.85 -15.64 -10.67
C PHE A 124 -6.18 -15.11 -9.40
N SER A 125 -6.93 -14.54 -8.46
CA SER A 125 -6.43 -14.11 -7.17
C SER A 125 -6.71 -15.17 -6.10
N GLY A 126 -6.22 -16.38 -6.30
CA GLY A 126 -6.49 -17.59 -5.51
C GLY A 126 -6.18 -17.53 -4.01
N ARG A 127 -6.02 -16.36 -3.42
CA ARG A 127 -5.85 -16.13 -1.99
C ARG A 127 -6.60 -14.92 -1.44
N GLY A 128 -7.57 -14.32 -2.17
CA GLY A 128 -8.36 -13.20 -1.63
C GLY A 128 -7.52 -12.04 -1.10
N VAL A 129 -6.43 -11.69 -1.78
CA VAL A 129 -5.54 -10.61 -1.34
C VAL A 129 -6.18 -9.30 -1.78
N GLY A 130 -6.80 -8.58 -0.82
CA GLY A 130 -7.30 -7.23 -1.01
C GLY A 130 -6.31 -6.18 -0.50
N MET A 131 -6.67 -4.90 -0.66
CA MET A 131 -5.88 -3.78 -0.14
C MET A 131 -5.80 -3.78 1.40
N ASP A 132 -6.76 -4.38 2.08
CA ASP A 132 -6.77 -4.62 3.51
C ASP A 132 -5.63 -5.56 3.96
N VAL A 133 -5.32 -6.58 3.17
CA VAL A 133 -4.18 -7.48 3.43
C VAL A 133 -2.86 -6.76 3.23
N VAL A 134 -2.75 -5.90 2.21
CA VAL A 134 -1.57 -5.04 2.01
C VAL A 134 -1.36 -4.16 3.24
N LYS A 135 -2.41 -3.48 3.70
CA LYS A 135 -2.37 -2.65 4.91
C LYS A 135 -1.96 -3.45 6.14
N ALA A 136 -2.56 -4.62 6.39
CA ALA A 136 -2.24 -5.46 7.53
C ALA A 136 -0.77 -5.91 7.53
N ASN A 137 -0.20 -6.25 6.38
CA ASN A 137 1.21 -6.64 6.28
C ASN A 137 2.16 -5.46 6.51
N VAL A 138 1.82 -4.28 6.02
CA VAL A 138 2.58 -3.05 6.30
C VAL A 138 2.54 -2.71 7.79
N GLU A 139 1.38 -2.83 8.44
CA GLU A 139 1.21 -2.58 9.87
C GLU A 139 1.98 -3.59 10.74
N LYS A 140 2.10 -4.85 10.31
CA LYS A 140 2.95 -5.85 10.98
C LYS A 140 4.43 -5.48 10.99
N CYS A 141 4.89 -4.73 10.00
CA CYS A 141 6.24 -4.15 9.97
C CYS A 141 6.35 -2.86 10.80
N GLY A 142 5.32 -2.49 11.55
CA GLY A 142 5.26 -1.23 12.29
C GLY A 142 5.06 0.00 11.40
N GLY A 143 4.73 -0.21 10.13
CA GLY A 143 4.55 0.84 9.15
C GLY A 143 3.11 1.30 8.96
N SER A 144 2.93 2.22 8.05
CA SER A 144 1.65 2.73 7.60
C SER A 144 1.60 2.84 6.09
N ILE A 145 0.39 2.76 5.53
CA ILE A 145 0.13 2.98 4.11
C ILE A 145 -0.97 4.01 3.93
N ILE A 146 -0.76 4.92 2.99
CA ILE A 146 -1.77 5.88 2.55
C ILE A 146 -1.90 5.85 1.03
N VAL A 147 -3.05 6.29 0.55
CA VAL A 147 -3.35 6.46 -0.89
C VAL A 147 -3.51 7.94 -1.17
N ASP A 148 -2.85 8.42 -2.21
CA ASP A 148 -3.01 9.74 -2.77
C ASP A 148 -3.31 9.59 -4.26
N SER A 149 -4.44 10.05 -4.71
CA SER A 149 -4.89 9.88 -6.08
C SER A 149 -5.63 11.11 -6.57
N LYS A 150 -5.49 11.35 -7.86
CA LYS A 150 -6.28 12.37 -8.55
C LYS A 150 -6.85 11.80 -9.83
N LYS A 151 -8.15 11.93 -9.99
CA LYS A 151 -8.86 11.45 -11.18
C LYS A 151 -8.27 12.07 -12.44
N GLY A 152 -7.90 11.22 -13.41
CA GLY A 152 -7.23 11.62 -14.64
C GLY A 152 -5.72 11.80 -14.53
N GLU A 153 -5.11 11.76 -13.35
CA GLU A 153 -3.65 11.97 -13.18
C GLU A 153 -2.92 10.73 -12.65
N GLY A 154 -3.63 9.80 -12.03
CA GLY A 154 -3.07 8.55 -11.52
C GLY A 154 -3.21 8.35 -10.02
N THR A 155 -2.53 7.33 -9.50
CA THR A 155 -2.59 6.92 -8.09
C THR A 155 -1.20 6.68 -7.54
N THR A 156 -0.97 7.09 -6.30
CA THR A 156 0.26 6.82 -5.55
C THR A 156 -0.08 6.16 -4.22
N PHE A 157 0.51 5.00 -3.98
CA PHE A 157 0.51 4.32 -2.68
C PHE A 157 1.82 4.65 -1.98
N ILE A 158 1.73 5.14 -0.73
CA ILE A 158 2.88 5.57 0.06
C ILE A 158 2.96 4.70 1.30
N ILE A 159 4.05 3.94 1.43
CA ILE A 159 4.35 3.10 2.58
C ILE A 159 5.47 3.76 3.37
N LYS A 160 5.28 3.93 4.68
CA LYS A 160 6.31 4.45 5.61
C LYS A 160 6.56 3.42 6.69
N ILE A 161 7.83 3.05 6.88
CA ILE A 161 8.24 2.09 7.90
C ILE A 161 9.34 2.72 8.76
N PRO A 162 9.12 2.84 10.09
CA PRO A 162 10.13 3.36 11.00
C PRO A 162 11.35 2.44 11.07
N LEU A 163 12.54 2.99 10.93
CA LEU A 163 13.80 2.23 11.08
C LEU A 163 14.10 1.87 12.54
N THR A 164 13.50 2.56 13.49
CA THR A 164 13.81 2.43 14.92
C THR A 164 13.14 1.23 15.61
N LEU A 165 12.11 0.62 15.02
CA LEU A 165 11.38 -0.51 15.64
C LEU A 165 12.20 -1.80 15.71
N ALA A 166 13.12 -2.04 14.78
CA ALA A 166 14.00 -3.21 14.80
C ALA A 166 14.96 -3.19 16.00
N ILE A 167 15.26 -2.02 16.55
CA ILE A 167 16.13 -1.88 17.73
C ILE A 167 15.37 -2.15 19.02
N ILE A 168 14.07 -1.81 19.08
CA ILE A 168 13.23 -2.03 20.26
C ILE A 168 12.92 -3.51 20.46
N ASP A 169 12.59 -4.22 19.41
CA ASP A 169 12.33 -5.67 19.47
C ASP A 169 13.59 -6.46 19.87
N GLY A 170 14.76 -6.04 19.39
CA GLY A 170 16.03 -6.63 19.80
C GLY A 170 16.37 -6.37 21.27
N MET A 171 16.01 -5.22 21.83
CA MET A 171 16.22 -4.88 23.24
C MET A 171 15.24 -5.60 24.16
N GLU A 172 14.00 -5.81 23.77
CA GLU A 172 13.03 -6.61 24.52
C GLU A 172 13.46 -8.06 24.64
N THR A 173 13.97 -8.66 23.56
CA THR A 173 14.42 -10.06 23.56
C THR A 173 15.61 -10.25 24.48
N VAL A 174 16.52 -9.30 24.59
CA VAL A 174 17.67 -9.33 25.51
C VAL A 174 17.23 -9.12 26.97
N SER A 175 16.19 -8.31 27.22
CA SER A 175 15.66 -8.06 28.55
C SER A 175 14.99 -9.29 29.14
N TYR A 176 14.25 -10.06 28.36
CA TYR A 176 13.59 -11.29 28.82
C TYR A 176 14.56 -12.45 29.10
N THR A 177 15.69 -12.54 28.42
CA THR A 177 16.69 -13.57 28.69
C THR A 177 17.46 -13.35 30.00
N HIS A 178 17.49 -12.14 30.54
CA HIS A 178 18.12 -11.86 31.83
C HIS A 178 17.22 -12.08 33.05
N LEU A 179 15.91 -12.21 32.87
CA LEU A 179 14.95 -12.37 33.95
C LEU A 179 14.64 -13.84 34.33
N THR A 180 15.23 -14.80 33.64
CA THR A 180 14.94 -16.24 33.83
C THR A 180 16.11 -17.03 34.43
N LEU A 181 17.04 -16.41 35.13
CA LEU A 181 18.01 -17.17 35.94
C LEU A 181 17.34 -17.57 37.26
N PRO A 182 17.15 -18.87 37.54
CA PRO A 182 16.66 -19.32 38.84
C PRO A 182 17.72 -19.05 39.88
N THR A 183 17.40 -18.23 40.87
CA THR A 183 18.16 -18.17 42.11
C THR A 183 17.95 -19.48 42.86
N ASN A 184 18.84 -20.42 42.72
CA ASN A 184 18.97 -21.51 43.68
C ASN A 184 19.50 -20.94 44.99
N SER A 185 18.63 -20.70 45.94
CA SER A 185 19.00 -20.57 47.33
C SER A 185 19.25 -21.96 47.89
N LEU A 186 20.50 -22.26 48.12
CA LEU A 186 20.91 -23.34 48.97
C LEU A 186 20.67 -22.97 50.42
N VAL A 187 19.91 -23.80 51.09
CA VAL A 187 20.00 -24.02 52.51
C VAL A 187 20.61 -25.39 52.75
#